data_008186bbea87b25964297685785ce48f
#
_entry.id   008186bbea87b25964297685785ce48f
#
_cell.length_a   1.000
_cell.length_b   1.000
_cell.length_c   1.000
_cell.angle_alpha   90.00
_cell.angle_beta   90.00
_cell.angle_gamma   90.00
#
_symmetry.space_group_name_H-M   'P 1'
#
loop_
_entity.id
_entity.type
_entity.pdbx_description
1 polymer ?
#
loop_
_entity_poly.entity_id
_entity_poly.type
_entity_poly.pdbx_seq_one_letter_code
_entity_poly.pdbx_strand_id
1 'polypeptide(L)'
;ITSIVNGQCGLSIAPCPPEHREEMFAFLNTIVGSVNPDIPFHTFEEYTAQVKKQPLPIHVGCCVGNGAVRMATNGFANGKLTPQQVRIAQDHIRASIEAGALGVTLGLVYAPENQYQVPDLVEVLQPMRDFDIPIATHIRGEGRTLHDSQREVLTVARELGVQLEFSHFKSTGKAFWGEFITKALELVEDARAQGQRVTIDAYPWTAGASQLYQYLPPDFQDGGYDAACARMADPVQRAKLTEILKHPQEYFENQLYNVGWENTMVTGVSRPENKQYVGLTVTQIAEKMGKDPYDAAYDLLISERCNVGMINFISDEADNQRIIQKDYCSIISDSLYAEGGLPHPRVYASFPRVLATFVRERHALTLE
;
A
#
# COMPACT_ATOMS: atom_id res chain seq x y z
N ILE A 1 -15.16 -1.41 17.87
CA ILE A 1 -14.26 -2.34 17.17
C ILE A 1 -13.82 -3.37 18.18
N THR A 2 -14.05 -4.64 17.89
CA THR A 2 -13.68 -5.78 18.74
C THR A 2 -12.59 -6.65 18.12
N SER A 3 -12.35 -6.48 16.82
CA SER A 3 -11.33 -7.22 16.07
C SER A 3 -10.68 -6.32 14.99
N ILE A 4 -9.42 -6.56 14.72
CA ILE A 4 -8.66 -5.95 13.61
C ILE A 4 -7.92 -7.03 12.84
N VAL A 5 -7.65 -6.76 11.56
CA VAL A 5 -6.77 -7.57 10.72
C VAL A 5 -5.69 -6.67 10.18
N ASN A 6 -4.44 -7.00 10.42
CA ASN A 6 -3.26 -6.28 9.95
C ASN A 6 -2.47 -7.08 8.89
N GLY A 7 -1.35 -6.51 8.41
CA GLY A 7 -0.52 -7.13 7.37
C GLY A 7 -1.09 -6.91 5.97
N GLN A 8 -1.79 -5.78 5.74
CA GLN A 8 -2.39 -5.43 4.45
C GLN A 8 -1.36 -4.85 3.46
N CYS A 9 -1.77 -4.74 2.19
CA CYS A 9 -1.00 -4.09 1.12
C CYS A 9 0.41 -4.69 0.88
N GLY A 10 0.57 -6.01 1.06
CA GLY A 10 1.88 -6.65 0.91
C GLY A 10 2.86 -6.38 2.07
N LEU A 11 2.41 -5.66 3.10
CA LEU A 11 3.25 -5.11 4.15
C LEU A 11 2.96 -5.81 5.50
N SER A 12 3.84 -6.69 5.91
CA SER A 12 3.81 -7.31 7.24
C SER A 12 5.18 -7.20 7.91
N ILE A 13 5.18 -7.24 9.25
CA ILE A 13 6.42 -7.12 10.03
C ILE A 13 7.25 -8.41 10.05
N ALA A 14 6.63 -9.52 9.65
CA ALA A 14 7.26 -10.83 9.51
C ALA A 14 6.75 -11.51 8.22
N PRO A 15 7.58 -12.37 7.58
CA PRO A 15 8.93 -12.78 7.97
C PRO A 15 9.98 -11.64 7.87
N CYS A 16 10.96 -11.62 8.77
CA CYS A 16 12.01 -10.60 8.81
C CYS A 16 13.36 -11.21 9.24
N PRO A 17 14.05 -11.92 8.34
CA PRO A 17 15.32 -12.54 8.63
C PRO A 17 16.39 -11.48 8.96
N PRO A 18 17.41 -11.81 9.77
CA PRO A 18 18.40 -10.85 10.25
C PRO A 18 19.09 -10.03 9.16
N GLU A 19 19.40 -10.66 8.03
CA GLU A 19 20.13 -10.08 6.90
C GLU A 19 19.40 -8.95 6.18
N HIS A 20 18.05 -8.92 6.23
CA HIS A 20 17.21 -7.90 5.57
C HIS A 20 16.40 -7.06 6.55
N ARG A 21 16.49 -7.34 7.85
CA ARG A 21 15.64 -6.73 8.88
C ARG A 21 15.75 -5.21 8.94
N GLU A 22 16.96 -4.67 8.92
CA GLU A 22 17.18 -3.23 9.06
C GLU A 22 16.53 -2.45 7.92
N GLU A 23 16.71 -2.88 6.68
CA GLU A 23 16.12 -2.24 5.50
C GLU A 23 14.60 -2.41 5.45
N MET A 24 14.08 -3.58 5.86
CA MET A 24 12.62 -3.81 5.95
C MET A 24 11.99 -2.89 6.98
N PHE A 25 12.57 -2.74 8.17
CA PHE A 25 12.01 -1.89 9.22
C PHE A 25 12.13 -0.41 8.87
N ALA A 26 13.22 0.01 8.23
CA ALA A 26 13.34 1.37 7.70
C ALA A 26 12.21 1.70 6.72
N PHE A 27 11.88 0.77 5.82
CA PHE A 27 10.77 0.92 4.87
C PHE A 27 9.40 0.94 5.56
N LEU A 28 9.18 0.06 6.54
CA LEU A 28 7.89 -0.04 7.25
C LEU A 28 7.64 1.08 8.26
N ASN A 29 8.68 1.82 8.65
CA ASN A 29 8.62 2.83 9.73
C ASN A 29 7.55 3.91 9.50
N THR A 30 7.36 4.38 8.26
CA THR A 30 6.32 5.35 7.91
C THR A 30 4.90 4.79 7.95
N ILE A 31 4.75 3.47 8.05
CA ILE A 31 3.46 2.76 7.92
C ILE A 31 3.01 2.24 9.29
N VAL A 32 3.90 1.57 10.01
CA VAL A 32 3.59 0.90 11.28
C VAL A 32 4.19 1.62 12.50
N GLY A 33 4.90 2.73 12.29
CA GLY A 33 5.69 3.40 13.33
C GLY A 33 7.04 2.73 13.56
N SER A 34 7.83 3.29 14.47
CA SER A 34 9.18 2.80 14.77
C SER A 34 9.15 1.39 15.33
N VAL A 35 9.78 0.47 14.62
CA VAL A 35 9.92 -0.92 15.06
C VAL A 35 11.27 -1.07 15.78
N ASN A 36 11.26 -1.61 17.00
CA ASN A 36 12.50 -1.92 17.70
C ASN A 36 13.26 -3.01 16.94
N PRO A 37 14.50 -2.78 16.49
CA PRO A 37 15.28 -3.78 15.76
C PRO A 37 15.61 -5.03 16.59
N ASP A 38 15.58 -4.93 17.93
CA ASP A 38 15.88 -6.04 18.86
C ASP A 38 14.66 -6.94 19.14
N ILE A 39 13.66 -6.94 18.25
CA ILE A 39 12.49 -7.82 18.42
C ILE A 39 12.88 -9.30 18.39
N PRO A 40 12.24 -10.14 19.26
CA PRO A 40 12.61 -11.54 19.45
C PRO A 40 11.88 -12.48 18.47
N PHE A 41 11.77 -12.10 17.18
CA PHE A 41 11.15 -12.95 16.16
C PHE A 41 11.76 -12.72 14.77
N HIS A 42 11.72 -13.75 13.94
CA HIS A 42 12.16 -13.74 12.54
C HIS A 42 11.09 -14.30 11.61
N THR A 43 10.31 -15.23 12.11
CA THR A 43 9.26 -15.91 11.36
C THR A 43 7.88 -15.36 11.72
N PHE A 44 6.89 -15.65 10.87
CA PHE A 44 5.50 -15.29 11.14
C PHE A 44 4.93 -16.02 12.37
N GLU A 45 5.33 -17.27 12.59
CA GLU A 45 4.95 -18.05 13.77
C GLU A 45 5.45 -17.40 15.07
N GLU A 46 6.74 -17.05 15.11
CA GLU A 46 7.33 -16.35 16.26
C GLU A 46 6.66 -15.00 16.51
N TYR A 47 6.37 -14.23 15.44
CA TYR A 47 5.63 -12.97 15.55
C TYR A 47 4.24 -13.18 16.18
N THR A 48 3.45 -14.09 15.66
CA THR A 48 2.10 -14.37 16.21
C THR A 48 2.17 -14.90 17.65
N ALA A 49 3.20 -15.66 17.99
CA ALA A 49 3.44 -16.09 19.36
C ALA A 49 3.76 -14.92 20.30
N GLN A 50 4.46 -13.87 19.84
CA GLN A 50 4.66 -12.65 20.64
C GLN A 50 3.38 -11.83 20.76
N VAL A 51 2.59 -11.68 19.69
CA VAL A 51 1.28 -11.01 19.74
C VAL A 51 0.36 -11.68 20.77
N LYS A 52 0.30 -13.00 20.81
CA LYS A 52 -0.51 -13.76 21.77
C LYS A 52 -0.12 -13.55 23.25
N LYS A 53 1.12 -13.14 23.52
CA LYS A 53 1.59 -12.85 24.89
C LYS A 53 1.18 -11.46 25.38
N GLN A 54 0.72 -10.58 24.47
CA GLN A 54 0.34 -9.22 24.85
C GLN A 54 -1.10 -9.17 25.38
N PRO A 55 -1.38 -8.40 26.44
CA PRO A 55 -2.75 -8.20 26.93
C PRO A 55 -3.50 -7.23 26.01
N LEU A 56 -3.86 -7.67 24.81
CA LEU A 56 -4.55 -6.83 23.84
C LEU A 56 -6.03 -6.68 24.20
N PRO A 57 -6.61 -5.47 24.12
CA PRO A 57 -8.03 -5.23 24.43
C PRO A 57 -8.98 -5.68 23.31
N ILE A 58 -8.46 -6.12 22.18
CA ILE A 58 -9.22 -6.54 20.97
C ILE A 58 -8.60 -7.80 20.36
N HIS A 59 -9.36 -8.50 19.57
CA HIS A 59 -8.82 -9.61 18.78
C HIS A 59 -7.97 -9.06 17.63
N VAL A 60 -6.83 -9.70 17.37
CA VAL A 60 -5.92 -9.35 16.28
C VAL A 60 -5.73 -10.56 15.38
N GLY A 61 -6.11 -10.41 14.11
CA GLY A 61 -5.76 -11.31 13.03
C GLY A 61 -4.62 -10.70 12.21
N CYS A 62 -3.78 -11.56 11.63
CA CYS A 62 -2.64 -11.11 10.83
C CYS A 62 -2.66 -11.80 9.47
N CYS A 63 -2.43 -11.03 8.41
CA CYS A 63 -2.08 -11.54 7.10
C CYS A 63 -0.56 -11.52 6.92
N VAL A 64 -0.04 -12.36 6.02
CA VAL A 64 1.34 -12.28 5.57
C VAL A 64 1.43 -11.46 4.29
N GLY A 65 2.28 -10.44 4.28
CA GLY A 65 2.53 -9.60 3.10
C GLY A 65 3.49 -10.26 2.13
N ASN A 66 3.10 -10.42 0.87
CA ASN A 66 4.00 -10.97 -0.15
C ASN A 66 5.18 -10.02 -0.46
N GLY A 67 4.98 -8.70 -0.32
CA GLY A 67 6.08 -7.73 -0.36
C GLY A 67 7.09 -7.97 0.77
N ALA A 68 6.63 -8.25 2.00
CA ALA A 68 7.50 -8.63 3.10
C ALA A 68 8.22 -9.96 2.85
N VAL A 69 7.53 -10.95 2.28
CA VAL A 69 8.15 -12.22 1.85
C VAL A 69 9.24 -11.98 0.81
N ARG A 70 8.97 -11.11 -0.18
CA ARG A 70 9.98 -10.75 -1.19
C ARG A 70 11.20 -10.04 -0.58
N MET A 71 10.97 -9.06 0.32
CA MET A 71 12.05 -8.39 1.05
C MET A 71 12.87 -9.39 1.89
N ALA A 72 12.21 -10.31 2.59
CA ALA A 72 12.86 -11.36 3.36
C ALA A 72 13.68 -12.32 2.49
N THR A 73 13.33 -12.47 1.22
CA THR A 73 13.99 -13.40 0.28
C THR A 73 15.16 -12.77 -0.47
N ASN A 74 15.07 -11.48 -0.83
CA ASN A 74 16.00 -10.83 -1.77
C ASN A 74 16.24 -9.33 -1.47
N GLY A 75 15.86 -8.84 -0.30
CA GLY A 75 15.96 -7.41 0.02
C GLY A 75 15.18 -6.54 -0.99
N PHE A 76 15.71 -5.35 -1.25
CA PHE A 76 15.14 -4.40 -2.23
C PHE A 76 15.72 -4.51 -3.64
N ALA A 77 16.42 -5.61 -3.95
CA ALA A 77 16.96 -5.80 -5.29
C ALA A 77 15.87 -6.01 -6.33
N ASN A 78 16.00 -5.29 -7.46
CA ASN A 78 15.13 -5.45 -8.62
C ASN A 78 15.39 -6.76 -9.35
N GLY A 79 14.47 -7.10 -10.25
CA GLY A 79 14.56 -8.25 -11.14
C GLY A 79 13.81 -9.49 -10.66
N LYS A 80 13.88 -10.53 -11.45
CA LYS A 80 13.23 -11.81 -11.16
C LYS A 80 13.95 -12.57 -10.06
N LEU A 81 13.17 -13.25 -9.23
CA LEU A 81 13.72 -14.22 -8.28
C LEU A 81 14.29 -15.43 -9.04
N THR A 82 15.41 -15.94 -8.57
CA THR A 82 15.95 -17.22 -9.04
C THR A 82 15.03 -18.37 -8.59
N PRO A 83 15.09 -19.55 -9.23
CA PRO A 83 14.29 -20.70 -8.80
C PRO A 83 14.50 -21.11 -7.34
N GLN A 84 15.67 -20.85 -6.77
CA GLN A 84 15.93 -21.08 -5.35
C GLN A 84 15.21 -20.05 -4.48
N GLN A 85 15.26 -18.77 -4.85
CA GLN A 85 14.56 -17.70 -4.14
C GLN A 85 13.05 -17.86 -4.22
N VAL A 86 12.51 -18.31 -5.35
CA VAL A 86 11.07 -18.66 -5.48
C VAL A 86 10.68 -19.72 -4.45
N ARG A 87 11.48 -20.78 -4.30
CA ARG A 87 11.21 -21.81 -3.27
C ARG A 87 11.25 -21.24 -1.85
N ILE A 88 12.24 -20.39 -1.53
CA ILE A 88 12.31 -19.71 -0.22
C ILE A 88 11.07 -18.86 0.03
N ALA A 89 10.61 -18.10 -0.96
CA ALA A 89 9.39 -17.30 -0.86
C ALA A 89 8.14 -18.18 -0.64
N GLN A 90 8.04 -19.28 -1.38
CA GLN A 90 6.96 -20.27 -1.22
C GLN A 90 6.96 -20.90 0.18
N ASP A 91 8.13 -21.23 0.71
CA ASP A 91 8.28 -21.79 2.06
C ASP A 91 7.84 -20.77 3.13
N HIS A 92 8.22 -19.49 2.98
CA HIS A 92 7.75 -18.41 3.87
C HIS A 92 6.22 -18.26 3.83
N ILE A 93 5.61 -18.29 2.64
CA ILE A 93 4.14 -18.19 2.49
C ILE A 93 3.47 -19.38 3.17
N ARG A 94 3.88 -20.61 2.84
CA ARG A 94 3.31 -21.84 3.42
C ARG A 94 3.42 -21.85 4.93
N ALA A 95 4.61 -21.62 5.48
CA ALA A 95 4.84 -21.59 6.91
C ALA A 95 4.00 -20.51 7.61
N SER A 96 3.82 -19.36 7.00
CA SER A 96 2.98 -18.28 7.55
C SER A 96 1.50 -18.68 7.60
N ILE A 97 0.99 -19.32 6.55
CA ILE A 97 -0.39 -19.81 6.50
C ILE A 97 -0.61 -20.90 7.56
N GLU A 98 0.30 -21.85 7.66
CA GLU A 98 0.27 -22.94 8.68
C GLU A 98 0.37 -22.37 10.11
N ALA A 99 1.07 -21.25 10.30
CA ALA A 99 1.14 -20.53 11.58
C ALA A 99 -0.11 -19.67 11.88
N GLY A 100 -1.12 -19.65 10.97
CA GLY A 100 -2.40 -19.00 11.16
C GLY A 100 -2.57 -17.65 10.52
N ALA A 101 -1.83 -17.34 9.46
CA ALA A 101 -2.11 -16.16 8.63
C ALA A 101 -3.51 -16.27 8.03
N LEU A 102 -4.30 -15.19 8.13
CA LEU A 102 -5.69 -15.13 7.65
C LEU A 102 -5.80 -14.97 6.13
N GLY A 103 -4.73 -14.57 5.47
CA GLY A 103 -4.62 -14.36 4.04
C GLY A 103 -3.20 -14.00 3.64
N VAL A 104 -2.96 -13.94 2.33
CA VAL A 104 -1.74 -13.37 1.76
C VAL A 104 -2.10 -12.03 1.13
N THR A 105 -1.32 -10.99 1.42
CA THR A 105 -1.61 -9.66 0.87
C THR A 105 -0.59 -9.23 -0.15
N LEU A 106 -1.03 -8.49 -1.16
CA LEU A 106 -0.20 -7.92 -2.22
C LEU A 106 -0.18 -6.41 -2.14
N GLY A 107 0.96 -5.81 -2.46
CA GLY A 107 1.14 -4.38 -2.60
C GLY A 107 1.90 -4.06 -3.89
N LEU A 108 1.28 -4.31 -5.03
CA LEU A 108 1.93 -4.31 -6.35
C LEU A 108 2.41 -2.92 -6.81
N VAL A 109 2.05 -1.87 -6.09
CA VAL A 109 2.58 -0.52 -6.30
C VAL A 109 3.93 -0.31 -5.60
N TYR A 110 4.22 -1.10 -4.54
CA TYR A 110 5.39 -0.88 -3.69
C TYR A 110 6.62 -1.69 -4.14
N ALA A 111 7.81 -1.07 -4.05
CA ALA A 111 9.05 -1.83 -4.15
C ALA A 111 9.25 -2.69 -2.89
N PRO A 112 9.84 -3.87 -3.05
CA PRO A 112 10.28 -4.51 -4.28
C PRO A 112 9.21 -5.38 -4.96
N GLU A 113 7.98 -5.44 -4.43
CA GLU A 113 6.92 -6.33 -4.92
C GLU A 113 6.43 -5.94 -6.33
N ASN A 114 6.54 -4.65 -6.68
CA ASN A 114 6.20 -4.13 -8.01
C ASN A 114 6.99 -4.75 -9.18
N GLN A 115 8.05 -5.50 -8.89
CA GLN A 115 8.85 -6.23 -9.88
C GLN A 115 8.16 -7.50 -10.42
N TYR A 116 7.19 -8.05 -9.68
CA TYR A 116 6.47 -9.25 -10.12
C TYR A 116 5.54 -8.97 -11.29
N GLN A 117 5.52 -9.90 -12.23
CA GLN A 117 4.51 -10.01 -13.29
C GLN A 117 3.53 -11.15 -12.96
N VAL A 118 2.43 -11.25 -13.70
CA VAL A 118 1.41 -12.30 -13.47
C VAL A 118 2.00 -13.71 -13.33
N PRO A 119 2.90 -14.18 -14.23
CA PRO A 119 3.49 -15.52 -14.07
C PRO A 119 4.33 -15.68 -12.80
N ASP A 120 5.07 -14.61 -12.41
CA ASP A 120 5.90 -14.63 -11.20
C ASP A 120 5.01 -14.70 -9.94
N LEU A 121 3.89 -13.95 -9.92
CA LEU A 121 2.91 -14.00 -8.83
C LEU A 121 2.25 -15.37 -8.71
N VAL A 122 1.81 -15.96 -9.82
CA VAL A 122 1.20 -17.30 -9.82
C VAL A 122 2.19 -18.35 -9.32
N GLU A 123 3.47 -18.24 -9.70
CA GLU A 123 4.50 -19.16 -9.26
C GLU A 123 4.79 -19.01 -7.76
N VAL A 124 5.04 -17.79 -7.29
CA VAL A 124 5.38 -17.52 -5.87
C VAL A 124 4.20 -17.85 -4.95
N LEU A 125 2.97 -17.55 -5.34
CA LEU A 125 1.76 -17.77 -4.56
C LEU A 125 1.17 -19.19 -4.69
N GLN A 126 1.82 -20.08 -5.43
CA GLN A 126 1.35 -21.45 -5.64
C GLN A 126 0.97 -22.20 -4.34
N PRO A 127 1.65 -22.03 -3.19
CA PRO A 127 1.26 -22.68 -1.94
C PRO A 127 -0.19 -22.38 -1.50
N MET A 128 -0.78 -21.25 -1.89
CA MET A 128 -2.14 -20.89 -1.53
C MET A 128 -3.21 -21.83 -2.08
N ARG A 129 -2.91 -22.60 -3.13
CA ARG A 129 -3.84 -23.58 -3.72
C ARG A 129 -4.28 -24.67 -2.72
N ASP A 130 -3.47 -24.91 -1.69
CA ASP A 130 -3.72 -25.94 -0.68
C ASP A 130 -4.58 -25.43 0.48
N PHE A 131 -4.94 -24.13 0.49
CA PHE A 131 -5.64 -23.48 1.60
C PHE A 131 -6.83 -22.65 1.11
N ASP A 132 -7.91 -22.59 1.89
CA ASP A 132 -9.07 -21.75 1.59
C ASP A 132 -8.96 -20.39 2.31
N ILE A 133 -7.99 -19.57 1.86
CA ILE A 133 -7.74 -18.23 2.37
C ILE A 133 -7.64 -17.22 1.20
N PRO A 134 -7.96 -15.93 1.43
CA PRO A 134 -7.97 -14.92 0.37
C PRO A 134 -6.57 -14.38 0.02
N ILE A 135 -6.47 -13.85 -1.20
CA ILE A 135 -5.53 -12.78 -1.53
C ILE A 135 -6.27 -11.45 -1.28
N ALA A 136 -5.67 -10.53 -0.52
CA ALA A 136 -6.11 -9.14 -0.48
C ALA A 136 -5.05 -8.25 -1.15
N THR A 137 -5.45 -7.28 -1.98
CA THR A 137 -4.49 -6.62 -2.85
C THR A 137 -4.65 -5.10 -2.94
N HIS A 138 -3.55 -4.38 -2.66
CA HIS A 138 -3.30 -3.07 -3.22
C HIS A 138 -2.77 -3.30 -4.64
N ILE A 139 -3.56 -2.97 -5.65
CA ILE A 139 -3.25 -3.21 -7.06
C ILE A 139 -2.11 -2.31 -7.56
N ARG A 140 -1.55 -2.62 -8.71
CA ARG A 140 -0.38 -1.93 -9.29
C ARG A 140 -0.63 -0.46 -9.61
N GLY A 141 -1.82 -0.13 -10.06
CA GLY A 141 -2.22 1.24 -10.37
C GLY A 141 -3.72 1.45 -10.17
N GLU A 142 -4.07 2.61 -9.65
CA GLU A 142 -5.42 2.98 -9.25
C GLU A 142 -5.96 4.19 -10.03
N GLY A 143 -5.20 4.70 -10.98
CA GLY A 143 -5.59 5.79 -11.88
C GLY A 143 -5.72 5.30 -13.31
N ARG A 144 -4.84 5.76 -14.19
CA ARG A 144 -4.87 5.43 -15.62
C ARG A 144 -4.86 3.93 -15.90
N THR A 145 -4.13 3.16 -15.11
CA THR A 145 -3.96 1.71 -15.27
C THR A 145 -4.90 0.86 -14.39
N LEU A 146 -5.91 1.47 -13.77
CA LEU A 146 -6.84 0.83 -12.83
C LEU A 146 -7.41 -0.49 -13.37
N HIS A 147 -8.00 -0.46 -14.56
CA HIS A 147 -8.67 -1.63 -15.12
C HIS A 147 -7.70 -2.76 -15.52
N ASP A 148 -6.51 -2.41 -16.00
CA ASP A 148 -5.48 -3.41 -16.34
C ASP A 148 -4.90 -4.03 -15.07
N SER A 149 -4.68 -3.22 -14.02
CA SER A 149 -4.27 -3.71 -12.71
C SER A 149 -5.31 -4.62 -12.05
N GLN A 150 -6.60 -4.35 -12.25
CA GLN A 150 -7.67 -5.25 -11.81
C GLN A 150 -7.63 -6.59 -12.57
N ARG A 151 -7.49 -6.57 -13.91
CA ARG A 151 -7.39 -7.78 -14.72
C ARG A 151 -6.16 -8.61 -14.35
N GLU A 152 -5.06 -7.96 -14.02
CA GLU A 152 -3.84 -8.62 -13.53
C GLU A 152 -4.15 -9.54 -12.35
N VAL A 153 -4.70 -8.99 -11.28
CA VAL A 153 -4.93 -9.75 -10.04
C VAL A 153 -6.14 -10.70 -10.11
N LEU A 154 -7.17 -10.36 -10.90
CA LEU A 154 -8.25 -11.30 -11.23
C LEU A 154 -7.72 -12.54 -11.93
N THR A 155 -6.74 -12.37 -12.82
CA THR A 155 -6.08 -13.49 -13.51
C THR A 155 -5.28 -14.33 -12.52
N VAL A 156 -4.47 -13.71 -11.65
CA VAL A 156 -3.70 -14.42 -10.62
C VAL A 156 -4.63 -15.25 -9.71
N ALA A 157 -5.68 -14.63 -9.17
CA ALA A 157 -6.60 -15.31 -8.26
C ALA A 157 -7.36 -16.46 -8.96
N ARG A 158 -7.77 -16.27 -10.22
CA ARG A 158 -8.43 -17.30 -11.03
C ARG A 158 -7.49 -18.49 -11.30
N GLU A 159 -6.24 -18.24 -11.68
CA GLU A 159 -5.26 -19.30 -11.94
C GLU A 159 -4.92 -20.08 -10.67
N LEU A 160 -4.90 -19.41 -9.52
CA LEU A 160 -4.67 -20.06 -8.22
C LEU A 160 -5.92 -20.74 -7.66
N GLY A 161 -7.13 -20.34 -8.09
CA GLY A 161 -8.39 -20.88 -7.56
C GLY A 161 -8.75 -20.32 -6.18
N VAL A 162 -8.24 -19.14 -5.80
CA VAL A 162 -8.42 -18.53 -4.48
C VAL A 162 -9.39 -17.35 -4.51
N GLN A 163 -9.91 -16.96 -3.34
CA GLN A 163 -10.69 -15.74 -3.16
C GLN A 163 -9.79 -14.51 -3.34
N LEU A 164 -10.34 -13.47 -3.97
CA LEU A 164 -9.68 -12.16 -4.13
C LEU A 164 -10.46 -11.07 -3.38
N GLU A 165 -9.74 -10.23 -2.67
CA GLU A 165 -10.25 -8.97 -2.12
C GLU A 165 -9.44 -7.81 -2.69
N PHE A 166 -10.12 -6.84 -3.30
CA PHE A 166 -9.50 -5.58 -3.68
C PHE A 166 -9.49 -4.65 -2.47
N SER A 167 -8.32 -4.36 -1.95
CA SER A 167 -8.14 -3.46 -0.80
C SER A 167 -8.38 -2.01 -1.19
N HIS A 168 -9.05 -1.24 -0.30
CA HIS A 168 -9.29 0.20 -0.40
C HIS A 168 -9.64 0.68 -1.82
N PHE A 169 -10.66 0.01 -2.40
CA PHE A 169 -11.09 0.19 -3.79
C PHE A 169 -11.40 1.65 -4.12
N LYS A 170 -10.77 2.21 -5.13
CA LYS A 170 -10.91 3.60 -5.54
C LYS A 170 -10.37 3.85 -6.95
N SER A 171 -10.60 5.08 -7.42
CA SER A 171 -9.94 5.64 -8.60
C SER A 171 -9.15 6.88 -8.18
N THR A 172 -7.87 6.92 -8.54
CA THR A 172 -6.92 7.94 -8.10
C THR A 172 -6.67 8.98 -9.19
N GLY A 173 -7.00 10.25 -8.85
CA GLY A 173 -6.82 11.42 -9.72
C GLY A 173 -8.09 11.85 -10.45
N LYS A 174 -8.30 13.17 -10.48
CA LYS A 174 -9.54 13.78 -10.96
C LYS A 174 -9.96 13.36 -12.39
N ALA A 175 -8.99 13.09 -13.24
CA ALA A 175 -9.25 12.64 -14.62
C ALA A 175 -9.87 11.24 -14.71
N PHE A 176 -9.85 10.46 -13.63
CA PHE A 176 -10.27 9.07 -13.57
C PHE A 176 -11.48 8.85 -12.66
N TRP A 177 -12.14 9.90 -12.19
CA TRP A 177 -13.36 9.77 -11.39
C TRP A 177 -14.56 9.43 -12.27
N GLY A 178 -15.62 8.94 -11.64
CA GLY A 178 -16.91 8.69 -12.29
C GLY A 178 -16.90 7.44 -13.17
N GLU A 179 -16.63 7.60 -14.45
CA GLU A 179 -16.71 6.50 -15.44
C GLU A 179 -15.71 5.37 -15.15
N PHE A 180 -14.49 5.70 -14.70
CA PHE A 180 -13.49 4.69 -14.36
C PHE A 180 -13.96 3.78 -13.22
N ILE A 181 -14.58 4.34 -12.17
CA ILE A 181 -15.15 3.53 -11.08
C ILE A 181 -16.31 2.68 -11.56
N THR A 182 -17.16 3.21 -12.45
CA THR A 182 -18.25 2.42 -13.02
C THR A 182 -17.70 1.16 -13.71
N LYS A 183 -16.73 1.32 -14.61
CA LYS A 183 -16.08 0.20 -15.29
C LYS A 183 -15.31 -0.73 -14.36
N ALA A 184 -14.69 -0.18 -13.31
CA ALA A 184 -13.98 -0.96 -12.32
C ALA A 184 -14.93 -1.87 -11.52
N LEU A 185 -16.11 -1.38 -11.14
CA LEU A 185 -17.15 -2.16 -10.49
C LEU A 185 -17.75 -3.21 -11.43
N GLU A 186 -17.98 -2.88 -12.72
CA GLU A 186 -18.41 -3.84 -13.74
C GLU A 186 -17.44 -5.01 -13.87
N LEU A 187 -16.12 -4.78 -13.87
CA LEU A 187 -15.12 -5.85 -13.90
C LEU A 187 -15.20 -6.80 -12.69
N VAL A 188 -15.48 -6.25 -11.50
CA VAL A 188 -15.71 -7.06 -10.29
C VAL A 188 -16.99 -7.88 -10.44
N GLU A 189 -18.09 -7.27 -10.88
CA GLU A 189 -19.39 -7.92 -11.06
C GLU A 189 -19.33 -9.02 -12.12
N ASP A 190 -18.64 -8.79 -13.23
CA ASP A 190 -18.41 -9.78 -14.28
C ASP A 190 -17.61 -10.98 -13.76
N ALA A 191 -16.54 -10.75 -12.99
CA ALA A 191 -15.76 -11.82 -12.40
C ALA A 191 -16.60 -12.66 -11.42
N ARG A 192 -17.43 -12.00 -10.59
CA ARG A 192 -18.37 -12.65 -9.67
C ARG A 192 -19.42 -13.47 -10.44
N ALA A 193 -19.99 -12.92 -11.50
CA ALA A 193 -20.94 -13.62 -12.36
C ALA A 193 -20.35 -14.86 -13.03
N GLN A 194 -19.02 -14.86 -13.28
CA GLN A 194 -18.27 -16.01 -13.79
C GLN A 194 -17.86 -17.00 -12.69
N GLY A 195 -18.30 -16.80 -11.45
CA GLY A 195 -18.06 -17.69 -10.32
C GLY A 195 -16.75 -17.45 -9.55
N GLN A 196 -16.00 -16.39 -9.85
CA GLN A 196 -14.88 -16.00 -8.99
C GLN A 196 -15.40 -15.44 -7.66
N ARG A 197 -14.76 -15.83 -6.57
CA ARG A 197 -15.02 -15.25 -5.23
C ARG A 197 -14.25 -13.93 -5.11
N VAL A 198 -14.93 -12.81 -5.39
CA VAL A 198 -14.33 -11.47 -5.35
C VAL A 198 -15.11 -10.58 -4.41
N THR A 199 -14.41 -9.89 -3.52
CA THR A 199 -14.89 -8.84 -2.63
C THR A 199 -14.05 -7.58 -2.79
N ILE A 200 -14.54 -6.48 -2.27
CA ILE A 200 -13.81 -5.21 -2.19
C ILE A 200 -13.91 -4.65 -0.79
N ASP A 201 -12.96 -3.83 -0.39
CA ASP A 201 -13.10 -2.99 0.78
C ASP A 201 -12.87 -1.50 0.44
N ALA A 202 -13.35 -0.61 1.30
CA ALA A 202 -13.18 0.82 1.12
C ALA A 202 -13.22 1.58 2.46
N TYR A 203 -12.51 2.71 2.52
CA TYR A 203 -12.63 3.67 3.60
C TYR A 203 -13.43 4.90 3.14
N PRO A 204 -14.25 5.52 4.01
CA PRO A 204 -15.20 6.56 3.63
C PRO A 204 -14.53 7.96 3.54
N TRP A 205 -13.40 8.10 2.87
CA TRP A 205 -12.64 9.34 2.75
C TRP A 205 -12.13 9.55 1.33
N THR A 206 -12.01 10.80 0.91
CA THR A 206 -11.51 11.19 -0.41
C THR A 206 -9.99 11.36 -0.46
N ALA A 207 -9.32 11.22 0.67
CA ALA A 207 -7.87 11.27 0.78
C ALA A 207 -7.29 9.92 1.20
N GLY A 208 -6.14 9.60 0.67
CA GLY A 208 -5.31 8.47 1.09
C GLY A 208 -4.17 8.90 1.98
N ALA A 209 -3.50 7.94 2.62
CA ALA A 209 -2.26 8.18 3.35
C ALA A 209 -1.23 7.10 2.99
N SER A 210 0.00 7.53 2.76
CA SER A 210 1.12 6.66 2.40
C SER A 210 2.45 7.39 2.67
N GLN A 211 3.53 6.95 2.03
CA GLN A 211 4.84 7.58 2.08
C GLN A 211 5.16 8.30 0.75
N LEU A 212 5.82 9.46 0.83
CA LEU A 212 6.17 10.26 -0.34
C LEU A 212 7.11 9.52 -1.31
N TYR A 213 7.93 8.60 -0.78
CA TYR A 213 8.80 7.71 -1.54
C TYR A 213 8.06 6.89 -2.61
N GLN A 214 6.78 6.60 -2.42
CA GLN A 214 5.94 5.85 -3.36
C GLN A 214 5.83 6.53 -4.73
N TYR A 215 6.01 7.84 -4.82
CA TYR A 215 5.95 8.55 -6.11
C TYR A 215 7.18 8.32 -7.00
N LEU A 216 8.28 7.81 -6.44
CA LEU A 216 9.46 7.51 -7.24
C LEU A 216 9.19 6.32 -8.17
N PRO A 217 9.66 6.36 -9.42
CA PRO A 217 9.54 5.22 -10.33
C PRO A 217 10.38 4.03 -9.84
N PRO A 218 10.03 2.78 -10.23
CA PRO A 218 10.71 1.56 -9.77
C PRO A 218 12.23 1.59 -9.89
N ASP A 219 12.77 2.16 -10.98
CA ASP A 219 14.21 2.28 -11.21
C ASP A 219 14.91 3.16 -10.16
N PHE A 220 14.18 4.15 -9.61
CA PHE A 220 14.70 5.03 -8.57
C PHE A 220 14.54 4.43 -7.18
N GLN A 221 13.68 3.44 -7.01
CA GLN A 221 13.48 2.71 -5.76
C GLN A 221 14.43 1.51 -5.60
N ASP A 222 15.08 1.07 -6.68
CA ASP A 222 16.00 -0.07 -6.68
C ASP A 222 17.15 0.12 -5.69
N GLY A 223 17.39 -0.88 -4.85
CA GLY A 223 18.41 -0.84 -3.78
C GLY A 223 17.97 -0.03 -2.54
N GLY A 224 16.67 0.33 -2.42
CA GLY A 224 16.10 0.92 -1.21
C GLY A 224 16.42 2.41 -1.02
N TYR A 225 16.22 2.88 0.21
CA TYR A 225 16.23 4.31 0.54
C TYR A 225 17.55 5.03 0.29
N ASP A 226 18.68 4.43 0.67
CA ASP A 226 19.98 5.08 0.51
C ASP A 226 20.36 5.21 -0.97
N ALA A 227 20.06 4.19 -1.77
CA ALA A 227 20.26 4.24 -3.21
C ALA A 227 19.36 5.28 -3.89
N ALA A 228 18.11 5.40 -3.47
CA ALA A 228 17.20 6.43 -3.96
C ALA A 228 17.68 7.84 -3.60
N CYS A 229 18.13 8.06 -2.36
CA CYS A 229 18.71 9.34 -1.93
C CYS A 229 19.95 9.69 -2.77
N ALA A 230 20.84 8.75 -3.04
CA ALA A 230 22.01 8.97 -3.86
C ALA A 230 21.64 9.37 -5.31
N ARG A 231 20.63 8.71 -5.91
CA ARG A 231 20.12 9.07 -7.26
C ARG A 231 19.51 10.47 -7.27
N MET A 232 18.72 10.83 -6.27
CA MET A 232 18.12 12.18 -6.16
C MET A 232 19.15 13.27 -5.87
N ALA A 233 20.28 12.94 -5.26
CA ALA A 233 21.38 13.88 -5.02
C ALA A 233 22.25 14.11 -6.27
N ASP A 234 22.28 13.16 -7.21
CA ASP A 234 23.01 13.31 -8.48
C ASP A 234 22.23 14.24 -9.44
N PRO A 235 22.80 15.36 -9.92
CA PRO A 235 22.07 16.33 -10.75
C PRO A 235 21.52 15.75 -12.05
N VAL A 236 22.22 14.78 -12.66
CA VAL A 236 21.80 14.17 -13.94
C VAL A 236 20.61 13.24 -13.70
N GLN A 237 20.70 12.39 -12.68
CA GLN A 237 19.60 11.49 -12.30
C GLN A 237 18.37 12.29 -11.83
N ARG A 238 18.57 13.35 -11.05
CA ARG A 238 17.52 14.24 -10.56
C ARG A 238 16.76 14.89 -11.72
N ALA A 239 17.46 15.41 -12.73
CA ALA A 239 16.83 15.97 -13.92
C ALA A 239 16.04 14.92 -14.72
N LYS A 240 16.60 13.71 -14.88
CA LYS A 240 15.90 12.57 -15.49
C LYS A 240 14.63 12.20 -14.70
N LEU A 241 14.70 12.12 -13.38
CA LEU A 241 13.55 11.85 -12.51
C LEU A 241 12.44 12.88 -12.69
N THR A 242 12.80 14.16 -12.72
CA THR A 242 11.84 15.25 -12.94
C THR A 242 11.10 15.11 -14.26
N GLU A 243 11.80 14.80 -15.36
CA GLU A 243 11.16 14.57 -16.65
C GLU A 243 10.24 13.35 -16.67
N ILE A 244 10.63 12.24 -15.99
CA ILE A 244 9.77 11.06 -15.84
C ILE A 244 8.48 11.44 -15.11
N LEU A 245 8.59 12.16 -13.99
CA LEU A 245 7.44 12.46 -13.12
C LEU A 245 6.50 13.53 -13.70
N LYS A 246 6.95 14.36 -14.65
CA LYS A 246 6.11 15.34 -15.36
C LYS A 246 5.16 14.72 -16.39
N HIS A 247 5.34 13.46 -16.75
CA HIS A 247 4.62 12.81 -17.83
C HIS A 247 4.00 11.48 -17.40
N PRO A 248 2.86 11.07 -18.00
CA PRO A 248 2.35 9.72 -17.81
C PRO A 248 3.37 8.70 -18.32
N GLN A 249 3.48 7.57 -17.64
CA GLN A 249 4.40 6.50 -17.99
C GLN A 249 3.64 5.24 -18.35
N GLU A 250 4.24 4.36 -19.16
CA GLU A 250 3.63 3.07 -19.53
C GLU A 250 4.08 1.93 -18.60
N TYR A 251 5.28 2.05 -18.04
CA TYR A 251 5.89 0.97 -17.25
C TYR A 251 5.58 1.05 -15.74
N PHE A 252 4.99 2.16 -15.26
CA PHE A 252 4.45 2.29 -13.91
C PHE A 252 3.33 3.33 -13.86
N GLU A 253 2.46 3.24 -12.85
CA GLU A 253 1.47 4.28 -12.58
C GLU A 253 2.14 5.51 -11.98
N ASN A 254 2.26 6.59 -12.76
CA ASN A 254 2.76 7.85 -12.25
C ASN A 254 1.67 8.56 -11.43
N GLN A 255 1.54 8.16 -10.17
CA GLN A 255 0.52 8.69 -9.27
C GLN A 255 0.68 10.20 -9.06
N LEU A 256 1.91 10.71 -9.01
CA LEU A 256 2.15 12.16 -8.90
C LEU A 256 1.57 12.93 -10.08
N TYR A 257 1.71 12.43 -11.31
CA TYR A 257 1.12 13.05 -12.50
C TYR A 257 -0.41 13.11 -12.40
N ASN A 258 -1.04 12.10 -11.82
CA ASN A 258 -2.49 12.04 -11.68
C ASN A 258 -3.03 12.94 -10.56
N VAL A 259 -2.23 13.18 -9.52
CA VAL A 259 -2.66 13.86 -8.28
C VAL A 259 -2.15 15.31 -8.20
N GLY A 260 -0.89 15.54 -8.52
CA GLY A 260 -0.22 16.84 -8.41
C GLY A 260 0.35 17.13 -7.00
N TRP A 261 1.36 17.99 -6.98
CA TRP A 261 2.02 18.43 -5.74
C TRP A 261 1.11 19.28 -4.84
N GLU A 262 0.15 19.97 -5.41
CA GLU A 262 -0.85 20.79 -4.71
C GLU A 262 -1.84 19.94 -3.90
N ASN A 263 -2.02 18.67 -4.26
CA ASN A 263 -2.88 17.71 -3.60
C ASN A 263 -2.11 16.70 -2.74
N THR A 264 -0.81 16.91 -2.53
CA THR A 264 0.06 16.05 -1.74
C THR A 264 0.58 16.80 -0.52
N MET A 265 0.12 16.44 0.66
CA MET A 265 0.44 17.07 1.94
C MET A 265 1.41 16.21 2.74
N VAL A 266 2.49 16.80 3.26
CA VAL A 266 3.43 16.13 4.16
C VAL A 266 2.80 15.98 5.55
N THR A 267 2.85 14.76 6.11
CA THR A 267 2.20 14.44 7.37
C THR A 267 3.15 13.96 8.47
N GLY A 268 4.33 13.48 8.10
CA GLY A 268 5.31 12.97 9.05
C GLY A 268 6.73 13.17 8.54
N VAL A 269 7.60 13.62 9.43
CA VAL A 269 9.04 13.77 9.22
C VAL A 269 9.75 13.47 10.54
N SER A 270 11.00 13.03 10.47
CA SER A 270 11.79 12.67 11.65
C SER A 270 12.60 13.84 12.19
N ARG A 271 13.17 14.66 11.29
CA ARG A 271 14.09 15.74 11.66
C ARG A 271 13.37 16.96 12.21
N PRO A 272 13.84 17.55 13.33
CA PRO A 272 13.22 18.74 13.93
C PRO A 272 13.09 19.91 12.97
N GLU A 273 14.10 20.17 12.14
CA GLU A 273 14.11 21.27 11.17
C GLU A 273 13.03 21.16 10.09
N ASN A 274 12.60 19.93 9.78
CA ASN A 274 11.56 19.67 8.78
C ASN A 274 10.13 19.66 9.35
N LYS A 275 9.97 19.63 10.67
CA LYS A 275 8.63 19.65 11.32
C LYS A 275 7.77 20.84 10.90
N GLN A 276 8.39 21.95 10.51
CA GLN A 276 7.70 23.12 9.96
C GLN A 276 6.96 22.88 8.65
N TYR A 277 7.19 21.74 7.97
CA TYR A 277 6.55 21.34 6.71
C TYR A 277 5.34 20.41 6.92
N VAL A 278 5.17 19.87 8.12
CA VAL A 278 4.03 19.01 8.45
C VAL A 278 2.72 19.80 8.35
N GLY A 279 1.76 19.27 7.61
CA GLY A 279 0.48 19.92 7.31
C GLY A 279 0.50 20.85 6.09
N LEU A 280 1.64 21.02 5.42
CA LEU A 280 1.75 21.77 4.17
C LEU A 280 1.74 20.86 2.97
N THR A 281 1.16 21.33 1.85
CA THR A 281 1.33 20.65 0.56
C THR A 281 2.75 20.84 0.04
N VAL A 282 3.19 19.95 -0.85
CA VAL A 282 4.55 20.07 -1.44
C VAL A 282 4.70 21.38 -2.21
N THR A 283 3.65 21.89 -2.86
CA THR A 283 3.66 23.22 -3.48
C THR A 283 3.92 24.34 -2.46
N GLN A 284 3.25 24.30 -1.30
CA GLN A 284 3.47 25.29 -0.23
C GLN A 284 4.87 25.17 0.39
N ILE A 285 5.41 23.95 0.48
CA ILE A 285 6.79 23.72 0.92
C ILE A 285 7.78 24.33 -0.07
N ALA A 286 7.55 24.13 -1.36
CA ALA A 286 8.38 24.69 -2.42
C ALA A 286 8.41 26.21 -2.39
N GLU A 287 7.25 26.87 -2.22
CA GLU A 287 7.16 28.32 -2.05
C GLU A 287 7.98 28.79 -0.84
N LYS A 288 7.86 28.08 0.29
CA LYS A 288 8.59 28.39 1.54
C LYS A 288 10.10 28.20 1.39
N MET A 289 10.53 27.23 0.60
CA MET A 289 11.94 26.97 0.29
C MET A 289 12.48 27.88 -0.85
N GLY A 290 11.62 28.57 -1.61
CA GLY A 290 12.00 29.31 -2.80
C GLY A 290 12.54 28.42 -3.93
N LYS A 291 11.94 27.22 -4.10
CA LYS A 291 12.37 26.17 -5.04
C LYS A 291 11.23 25.69 -5.92
N ASP A 292 11.58 24.95 -6.98
CA ASP A 292 10.62 24.16 -7.74
C ASP A 292 10.05 23.04 -6.87
N PRO A 293 8.75 22.66 -7.01
CA PRO A 293 8.14 21.60 -6.20
C PRO A 293 8.84 20.23 -6.26
N TYR A 294 9.38 19.86 -7.42
CA TYR A 294 10.16 18.62 -7.55
C TYR A 294 11.44 18.69 -6.74
N ASP A 295 12.17 19.81 -6.82
CA ASP A 295 13.38 20.02 -6.04
C ASP A 295 13.12 20.04 -4.54
N ALA A 296 12.06 20.70 -4.11
CA ALA A 296 11.66 20.74 -2.71
C ALA A 296 11.33 19.34 -2.18
N ALA A 297 10.60 18.51 -2.95
CA ALA A 297 10.27 17.15 -2.61
C ALA A 297 11.53 16.27 -2.50
N TYR A 298 12.44 16.35 -3.45
CA TYR A 298 13.68 15.56 -3.42
C TYR A 298 14.58 15.94 -2.26
N ASP A 299 14.75 17.24 -1.98
CA ASP A 299 15.56 17.70 -0.86
C ASP A 299 14.97 17.23 0.48
N LEU A 300 13.64 17.24 0.60
CA LEU A 300 12.96 16.73 1.79
C LEU A 300 13.16 15.20 1.91
N LEU A 301 12.98 14.43 0.83
CA LEU A 301 13.21 12.99 0.81
C LEU A 301 14.67 12.65 1.16
N ILE A 302 15.64 13.36 0.59
CA ILE A 302 17.07 13.15 0.92
C ILE A 302 17.33 13.44 2.40
N SER A 303 16.84 14.59 2.89
CA SER A 303 17.06 15.01 4.27
C SER A 303 16.46 14.02 5.28
N GLU A 304 15.32 13.41 4.97
CA GLU A 304 14.62 12.43 5.81
C GLU A 304 14.98 10.97 5.49
N ARG A 305 15.96 10.73 4.62
CA ARG A 305 16.29 9.37 4.13
C ARG A 305 15.03 8.64 3.64
N CYS A 306 14.23 9.30 2.81
CA CYS A 306 12.95 8.85 2.26
C CYS A 306 11.83 8.62 3.30
N ASN A 307 12.06 8.81 4.58
CA ASN A 307 11.08 8.60 5.65
C ASN A 307 10.13 9.81 5.79
N VAL A 308 9.30 10.05 4.78
CA VAL A 308 8.34 11.15 4.73
C VAL A 308 6.93 10.61 4.55
N GLY A 309 6.08 10.79 5.56
CA GLY A 309 4.65 10.47 5.48
C GLY A 309 3.88 11.49 4.65
N MET A 310 2.87 11.04 3.92
CA MET A 310 1.98 11.92 3.16
C MET A 310 0.50 11.57 3.33
N ILE A 311 -0.35 12.57 3.11
CA ILE A 311 -1.75 12.45 2.74
C ILE A 311 -1.90 13.02 1.33
N ASN A 312 -2.60 12.32 0.47
CA ASN A 312 -2.91 12.78 -0.88
C ASN A 312 -4.42 12.79 -1.13
N PHE A 313 -4.92 13.87 -1.75
CA PHE A 313 -6.34 14.06 -2.06
C PHE A 313 -6.61 13.46 -3.44
N ILE A 314 -7.14 12.25 -3.47
CA ILE A 314 -7.08 11.34 -4.63
C ILE A 314 -8.41 10.89 -5.18
N SER A 315 -9.48 10.87 -4.38
CA SER A 315 -10.76 10.24 -4.73
C SER A 315 -11.91 11.23 -4.72
N ASP A 316 -13.01 10.84 -5.34
CA ASP A 316 -14.29 11.57 -5.35
C ASP A 316 -15.28 10.99 -4.33
N GLU A 317 -16.07 11.84 -3.70
CA GLU A 317 -17.04 11.43 -2.69
C GLU A 317 -18.24 10.64 -3.28
N ALA A 318 -18.64 10.95 -4.52
CA ALA A 318 -19.72 10.22 -5.18
C ALA A 318 -19.24 8.82 -5.59
N ASP A 319 -17.98 8.69 -6.00
CA ASP A 319 -17.36 7.39 -6.27
C ASP A 319 -17.28 6.55 -5.00
N ASN A 320 -16.80 7.12 -3.89
CA ASN A 320 -16.77 6.45 -2.61
C ASN A 320 -18.15 5.94 -2.18
N GLN A 321 -19.19 6.78 -2.34
CA GLN A 321 -20.56 6.37 -2.03
C GLN A 321 -21.01 5.19 -2.87
N ARG A 322 -20.75 5.19 -4.18
CA ARG A 322 -21.10 4.07 -5.08
C ARG A 322 -20.38 2.77 -4.71
N ILE A 323 -19.12 2.87 -4.29
CA ILE A 323 -18.32 1.71 -3.86
C ILE A 323 -18.91 1.12 -2.57
N ILE A 324 -19.09 1.92 -1.53
CA ILE A 324 -19.57 1.45 -0.22
C ILE A 324 -21.02 0.96 -0.21
N GLN A 325 -21.80 1.27 -1.24
CA GLN A 325 -23.16 0.77 -1.43
C GLN A 325 -23.23 -0.64 -2.02
N LYS A 326 -22.10 -1.23 -2.43
CA LYS A 326 -22.08 -2.59 -2.95
C LYS A 326 -22.17 -3.61 -1.80
N ASP A 327 -23.02 -4.63 -1.97
CA ASP A 327 -23.23 -5.70 -0.98
C ASP A 327 -22.01 -6.58 -0.74
N TYR A 328 -21.04 -6.52 -1.66
CA TYR A 328 -19.75 -7.19 -1.55
C TYR A 328 -18.61 -6.24 -1.11
N CYS A 329 -18.95 -5.05 -0.59
CA CYS A 329 -17.96 -4.08 -0.08
C CYS A 329 -17.95 -4.08 1.45
N SER A 330 -16.78 -4.26 2.03
CA SER A 330 -16.53 -4.08 3.46
C SER A 330 -16.01 -2.68 3.78
N ILE A 331 -16.43 -2.11 4.91
CA ILE A 331 -15.88 -0.83 5.38
C ILE A 331 -14.62 -1.10 6.21
N ILE A 332 -13.54 -0.43 5.86
CA ILE A 332 -12.27 -0.51 6.56
C ILE A 332 -11.80 0.86 7.06
N SER A 333 -10.79 0.87 7.92
CA SER A 333 -10.10 2.10 8.33
C SER A 333 -8.87 2.40 7.48
N ASP A 334 -8.18 1.38 6.98
CA ASP A 334 -6.89 1.51 6.29
C ASP A 334 -5.90 2.41 7.07
N SER A 335 -5.84 2.17 8.40
CA SER A 335 -5.11 3.05 9.33
C SER A 335 -3.62 2.83 9.25
N LEU A 336 -2.87 3.94 9.13
CA LEU A 336 -1.43 4.00 9.25
C LEU A 336 -1.07 4.80 10.50
N TYR A 337 -0.07 4.34 11.25
CA TYR A 337 0.43 4.99 12.45
C TYR A 337 1.85 5.51 12.23
N ALA A 338 1.98 6.79 11.88
CA ALA A 338 3.27 7.47 11.89
C ALA A 338 3.46 8.14 13.26
N GLU A 339 4.55 7.83 13.94
CA GLU A 339 4.90 8.45 15.22
C GLU A 339 5.21 9.95 15.03
N GLY A 340 4.56 10.82 15.85
CA GLY A 340 4.85 12.26 15.87
C GLY A 340 4.40 13.04 14.63
N GLY A 341 3.59 12.45 13.75
CA GLY A 341 3.04 13.08 12.55
C GLY A 341 1.60 13.57 12.71
N LEU A 342 1.02 14.07 11.61
CA LEU A 342 -0.39 14.42 11.50
C LEU A 342 -1.17 13.20 10.97
N PRO A 343 -1.91 12.47 11.83
CA PRO A 343 -2.59 11.27 11.38
C PRO A 343 -3.78 11.59 10.48
N HIS A 344 -4.01 10.76 9.47
CA HIS A 344 -5.22 10.85 8.67
C HIS A 344 -6.46 10.57 9.54
N PRO A 345 -7.58 11.33 9.39
CA PRO A 345 -8.80 11.11 10.19
C PRO A 345 -9.37 9.68 10.12
N ARG A 346 -9.03 8.90 9.11
CA ARG A 346 -9.45 7.50 8.95
C ARG A 346 -9.03 6.61 10.12
N VAL A 347 -7.96 7.00 10.84
CA VAL A 347 -7.49 6.29 12.04
C VAL A 347 -8.54 6.26 13.15
N TYR A 348 -9.35 7.32 13.28
CA TYR A 348 -10.30 7.48 14.39
C TYR A 348 -11.76 7.45 13.94
N ALA A 349 -12.07 7.89 12.72
CA ALA A 349 -13.40 8.31 12.36
C ALA A 349 -14.02 7.58 11.16
N SER A 350 -13.38 6.55 10.57
CA SER A 350 -13.93 5.83 9.41
C SER A 350 -15.32 5.24 9.71
N PHE A 351 -15.47 4.44 10.74
CA PHE A 351 -16.75 3.81 11.08
C PHE A 351 -17.79 4.83 11.58
N PRO A 352 -17.45 5.77 12.50
CA PRO A 352 -18.38 6.85 12.85
C PRO A 352 -18.83 7.69 11.67
N ARG A 353 -17.95 7.98 10.68
CA ARG A 353 -18.30 8.72 9.47
C ARG A 353 -19.32 7.98 8.61
N VAL A 354 -19.21 6.66 8.46
CA VAL A 354 -20.20 5.87 7.73
C VAL A 354 -21.59 6.09 8.35
N LEU A 355 -21.71 5.93 9.68
CA LEU A 355 -22.98 6.10 10.39
C LEU A 355 -23.50 7.55 10.30
N ALA A 356 -22.64 8.53 10.49
CA ALA A 356 -23.03 9.94 10.47
C ALA A 356 -23.39 10.39 9.05
N THR A 357 -22.46 10.23 8.11
CA THR A 357 -22.61 10.81 6.78
C THR A 357 -23.46 9.95 5.84
N PHE A 358 -23.19 8.64 5.74
CA PHE A 358 -23.84 7.83 4.73
C PHE A 358 -25.17 7.21 5.20
N VAL A 359 -25.32 6.96 6.50
CA VAL A 359 -26.61 6.48 7.03
C VAL A 359 -27.51 7.64 7.43
N ARG A 360 -27.08 8.49 8.41
CA ARG A 360 -27.97 9.49 9.01
C ARG A 360 -28.21 10.71 8.13
N GLU A 361 -27.16 11.27 7.48
CA GLU A 361 -27.25 12.54 6.76
C GLU A 361 -27.68 12.36 5.30
N ARG A 362 -27.10 11.39 4.61
CA ARG A 362 -27.33 11.15 3.17
C ARG A 362 -28.37 10.07 2.88
N HIS A 363 -28.71 9.24 3.86
CA HIS A 363 -29.58 8.06 3.68
C HIS A 363 -29.13 7.16 2.52
N ALA A 364 -27.80 7.07 2.30
CA ALA A 364 -27.19 6.26 1.25
C ALA A 364 -27.01 4.79 1.65
N LEU A 365 -27.01 4.52 2.94
CA LEU A 365 -26.94 3.18 3.53
C LEU A 365 -28.02 3.04 4.60
N THR A 366 -28.41 1.81 4.90
CA THR A 366 -29.22 1.44 6.06
C THR A 366 -28.33 1.01 7.23
N LEU A 367 -28.89 0.82 8.41
CA LEU A 367 -28.18 0.24 9.56
C LEU A 367 -28.10 -1.30 9.46
N GLU A 368 -28.92 -1.88 8.61
CA GLU A 368 -28.97 -3.29 8.29
C GLU A 368 -28.13 -3.52 7.03
#